data_18514b40d1fe16ab8adea8f9c3f2450c
#
_entry.id   18514b40d1fe16ab8adea8f9c3f2450c
#
_cell.length_a   1.000
_cell.length_b   1.000
_cell.length_c   1.000
_cell.angle_alpha   90.00
_cell.angle_beta   90.00
_cell.angle_gamma   90.00
#
_symmetry.space_group_name_H-M   'P 1'
#
loop_
_entity.id
_entity.type
_entity.pdbx_description
1 polymer ?
#
loop_
_entity_poly.entity_id
_entity_poly.type
_entity_poly.pdbx_seq_one_letter_code
_entity_poly.pdbx_strand_id
1 'polypeptide(L)' 'MSSVAEKVKKMIVEQLGVSEAEVVPEAKFIDDLGADSLDIVELVMALEDVYGIEIPDEDAEKIATVGDAIKYIEEHMKKE' A
#
# COMPACT_ATOMS: atom_id res chain seq x y z
N MET A 1 3.50 7.62 16.56
CA MET A 1 3.23 7.48 16.16
C MET A 1 2.76 7.24 15.03
N SER A 2 2.10 7.12 14.35
CA SER A 2 1.67 6.78 13.38
C SER A 2 1.80 6.65 12.66
N SER A 3 1.23 6.27 12.08
CA SER A 3 1.61 6.26 11.27
C SER A 3 1.13 5.81 10.04
N VAL A 4 1.61 6.43 8.98
CA VAL A 4 1.28 5.97 7.65
C VAL A 4 1.57 4.49 7.55
N ALA A 5 2.71 4.07 8.07
CA ALA A 5 3.09 2.68 7.96
C ALA A 5 2.07 1.74 8.59
N GLU A 6 1.59 2.09 9.76
CA GLU A 6 0.64 1.23 10.44
C GLU A 6 -0.70 1.20 9.75
N LYS A 7 -1.14 2.35 9.24
CA LYS A 7 -2.40 2.41 8.57
C LYS A 7 -2.38 1.67 7.25
N VAL A 8 -1.31 1.84 6.50
CA VAL A 8 -1.16 1.12 5.24
C VAL A 8 -1.12 -0.37 5.48
N LYS A 9 -0.38 -0.77 6.51
CA LYS A 9 -0.29 -2.19 6.86
C LYS A 9 -1.66 -2.79 7.14
N LYS A 10 -2.46 -2.08 7.94
CA LYS A 10 -3.79 -2.55 8.24
C LYS A 10 -4.63 -2.66 7.00
N MET A 11 -4.54 -1.70 6.12
CA MET A 11 -5.31 -1.73 4.88
C MET A 11 -4.91 -2.92 4.02
N ILE A 12 -3.62 -3.24 3.99
CA ILE A 12 -3.15 -4.38 3.23
C ILE A 12 -3.69 -5.67 3.81
N VAL A 13 -3.66 -5.79 5.14
CA VAL A 13 -4.19 -6.97 5.79
C VAL A 13 -5.66 -7.18 5.41
N GLU A 14 -6.42 -6.13 5.44
CA GLU A 14 -7.84 -6.24 5.14
C GLU A 14 -8.11 -6.49 3.67
N GLN A 15 -7.34 -5.85 2.82
CA GLN A 15 -7.58 -5.96 1.40
C GLN A 15 -7.13 -7.32 0.85
N LEU A 16 -6.02 -7.82 1.32
CA LEU A 16 -5.46 -9.06 0.80
C LEU A 16 -5.74 -10.28 1.66
N GLY A 17 -6.25 -10.07 2.85
CA GLY A 17 -6.55 -11.19 3.74
C GLY A 17 -5.33 -11.90 4.26
N VAL A 18 -4.23 -11.17 4.46
CA VAL A 18 -2.99 -11.76 4.98
C VAL A 18 -2.81 -11.35 6.42
N SER A 19 -1.89 -12.00 7.11
CA SER A 19 -1.66 -11.66 8.51
C SER A 19 -0.71 -10.48 8.61
N GLU A 20 -0.77 -9.80 9.74
CA GLU A 20 0.11 -8.66 9.96
C GLU A 20 1.57 -9.05 9.92
N ALA A 21 1.88 -10.25 10.38
CA ALA A 21 3.26 -10.70 10.40
C ALA A 21 3.85 -10.81 9.00
N GLU A 22 3.00 -11.01 8.01
CA GLU A 22 3.47 -11.11 6.63
C GLU A 22 3.68 -9.76 5.98
N VAL A 23 3.11 -8.72 6.54
CA VAL A 23 3.17 -7.40 5.94
C VAL A 23 4.38 -6.66 6.48
N VAL A 24 5.52 -6.92 5.88
CA VAL A 24 6.77 -6.26 6.25
C VAL A 24 7.22 -5.42 5.07
N PRO A 25 8.09 -4.45 5.29
CA PRO A 25 8.46 -3.52 4.18
C PRO A 25 9.02 -4.22 2.97
N GLU A 26 9.72 -5.32 3.17
CA GLU A 26 10.32 -6.05 2.05
C GLU A 26 9.35 -6.95 1.31
N ALA A 27 8.17 -7.16 1.85
CA ALA A 27 7.22 -8.08 1.24
C ALA A 27 6.73 -7.54 -0.09
N LYS A 28 6.77 -8.40 -1.09
CA LYS A 28 6.28 -8.04 -2.41
C LYS A 28 4.81 -8.40 -2.49
N PHE A 29 4.02 -7.49 -3.01
CA PHE A 29 2.57 -7.73 -3.04
C PHE A 29 2.23 -9.00 -3.81
N ILE A 30 2.84 -9.19 -4.95
CA ILE A 30 2.51 -10.35 -5.78
C ILE A 30 3.21 -11.60 -5.31
N ASP A 31 4.53 -11.52 -5.14
CA ASP A 31 5.31 -12.71 -4.83
C ASP A 31 5.15 -13.19 -3.40
N ASP A 32 5.06 -12.27 -2.47
CA ASP A 32 5.05 -12.65 -1.05
C ASP A 32 3.66 -12.67 -0.46
N LEU A 33 2.81 -11.74 -0.89
CA LEU A 33 1.47 -11.64 -0.32
C LEU A 33 0.40 -12.23 -1.20
N GLY A 34 0.77 -12.69 -2.38
CA GLY A 34 -0.17 -13.37 -3.24
C GLY A 34 -1.22 -12.50 -3.89
N ALA A 35 -0.95 -11.21 -3.99
CA ALA A 35 -1.90 -10.30 -4.63
C ALA A 35 -1.82 -10.44 -6.14
N ASP A 36 -2.94 -10.25 -6.81
CA ASP A 36 -2.89 -10.16 -8.26
C ASP A 36 -3.10 -8.69 -8.63
N SER A 37 -3.12 -8.39 -9.92
CA SER A 37 -3.19 -7.00 -10.34
C SER A 37 -4.49 -6.35 -9.91
N LEU A 38 -5.56 -7.09 -9.84
CA LEU A 38 -6.82 -6.52 -9.41
C LEU A 38 -6.76 -6.13 -7.95
N ASP A 39 -6.13 -6.97 -7.14
CA ASP A 39 -5.95 -6.66 -5.72
C ASP A 39 -5.16 -5.38 -5.55
N ILE A 40 -4.13 -5.22 -6.36
CA ILE A 40 -3.29 -4.03 -6.26
C ILE A 40 -4.07 -2.80 -6.66
N VAL A 41 -4.86 -2.89 -7.71
CA VAL A 41 -5.69 -1.76 -8.14
C VAL A 41 -6.63 -1.34 -7.04
N GLU A 42 -7.26 -2.31 -6.39
CA GLU A 42 -8.20 -2.00 -5.32
C GLU A 42 -7.49 -1.39 -4.12
N LEU A 43 -6.30 -1.89 -3.81
CA LEU A 43 -5.54 -1.32 -2.71
C LEU A 43 -5.14 0.11 -3.02
N VAL A 44 -4.70 0.37 -4.24
CA VAL A 44 -4.31 1.72 -4.65
C VAL A 44 -5.50 2.66 -4.52
N MET A 45 -6.67 2.22 -4.97
CA MET A 45 -7.85 3.06 -4.87
C MET A 45 -8.22 3.36 -3.42
N ALA A 46 -8.06 2.36 -2.57
CA ALA A 46 -8.35 2.57 -1.15
C ALA A 46 -7.38 3.57 -0.54
N LEU A 47 -6.10 3.50 -0.93
CA LEU A 47 -5.12 4.44 -0.43
C LEU A 47 -5.43 5.86 -0.91
N GLU A 48 -5.88 5.98 -2.15
CA GLU A 48 -6.25 7.29 -2.67
C GLU A 48 -7.39 7.90 -1.86
N ASP A 49 -8.36 7.06 -1.55
CA ASP A 49 -9.51 7.53 -0.77
C ASP A 49 -9.13 7.95 0.64
N VAL A 50 -8.35 7.13 1.30
CA VAL A 50 -8.02 7.38 2.70
C VAL A 50 -7.14 8.62 2.85
N TYR A 51 -6.20 8.79 1.94
CA TYR A 51 -5.23 9.87 2.07
C TYR A 51 -5.53 11.07 1.19
N GLY A 52 -6.56 10.97 0.35
CA GLY A 52 -6.94 12.10 -0.48
C GLY A 52 -5.90 12.48 -1.51
N ILE A 53 -5.20 11.50 -2.05
CA ILE A 53 -4.17 11.74 -3.05
C ILE A 53 -4.53 10.98 -4.31
N GLU A 54 -3.81 11.29 -5.37
CA GLU A 54 -3.97 10.58 -6.63
C GLU A 54 -2.72 9.77 -6.89
N ILE A 55 -2.90 8.52 -7.27
CA ILE A 55 -1.79 7.66 -7.63
C ILE A 55 -1.95 7.27 -9.09
N PRO A 56 -1.22 7.91 -9.99
CA PRO A 56 -1.32 7.57 -11.42
C PRO A 56 -0.92 6.12 -11.67
N ASP A 57 -1.41 5.57 -12.75
CA ASP A 57 -1.08 4.19 -13.09
C ASP A 57 0.42 3.96 -13.19
N GLU A 58 1.15 4.92 -13.73
CA GLU A 58 2.60 4.79 -13.84
C GLU A 58 3.23 4.60 -12.48
N ASP A 59 2.76 5.35 -11.50
CA ASP A 59 3.33 5.27 -10.17
C ASP A 59 2.89 3.99 -9.47
N ALA A 60 1.64 3.59 -9.71
CA ALA A 60 1.16 2.35 -9.10
C ALA A 60 1.98 1.17 -9.57
N GLU A 61 2.43 1.19 -10.81
CA GLU A 61 3.24 0.11 -11.33
C GLU A 61 4.59 0.01 -10.66
N LYS A 62 5.06 1.10 -10.10
CA LYS A 62 6.35 1.11 -9.42
C LYS A 62 6.25 0.64 -7.99
N ILE A 63 5.05 0.51 -7.48
CA ILE A 63 4.85 0.07 -6.10
C ILE A 63 4.84 -1.44 -6.10
N ALA A 64 5.98 -2.03 -5.79
CA ALA A 64 6.13 -3.48 -5.82
C ALA A 64 6.10 -4.09 -4.43
N THR A 65 6.55 -3.36 -3.42
CA THR A 65 6.62 -3.88 -2.07
C THR A 65 5.81 -3.01 -1.13
N VAL A 66 5.58 -3.54 0.07
CA VAL A 66 4.88 -2.79 1.10
C VAL A 66 5.62 -1.49 1.41
N GLY A 67 6.94 -1.57 1.49
CA GLY A 67 7.75 -0.38 1.76
C GLY A 67 7.61 0.67 0.68
N ASP A 68 7.51 0.23 -0.58
CA ASP A 68 7.32 1.18 -1.67
C ASP A 68 6.00 1.94 -1.50
N ALA A 69 4.96 1.22 -1.10
CA ALA A 69 3.66 1.85 -0.92
C ALA A 69 3.69 2.86 0.22
N ILE A 70 4.31 2.47 1.32
CA ILE A 70 4.38 3.36 2.48
C ILE A 70 5.16 4.61 2.11
N LYS A 71 6.29 4.42 1.45
CA LYS A 71 7.13 5.55 1.07
C LYS A 71 6.41 6.50 0.12
N TYR A 72 5.70 5.92 -0.83
CA TYR A 72 4.95 6.74 -1.79
C TYR A 72 3.93 7.61 -1.07
N ILE A 73 3.20 7.00 -0.17
CA ILE A 73 2.18 7.75 0.57
C ILE A 73 2.83 8.85 1.40
N GLU A 74 3.93 8.53 2.07
CA GLU A 74 4.59 9.52 2.91
C GLU A 74 5.10 10.70 2.10
N GLU A 75 5.53 10.44 0.88
CA GLU A 75 6.07 11.51 0.05
C GLU A 75 4.99 12.37 -0.57
N HIS A 76 3.83 11.81 -0.77
CA HIS A 76 2.78 12.52 -1.50
C HIS A 76 1.66 13.07 -0.64
N MET A 77 1.55 12.60 0.60
CA MET A 77 0.52 13.16 1.44
C MET A 77 1.00 14.50 1.93
N LYS A 78 0.07 15.43 2.01
CA LYS A 78 0.52 16.66 2.40
C LYS A 78 0.52 16.72 3.78
N LYS A 79 1.28 17.27 4.41
CA LYS A 79 1.31 17.31 5.63
C LYS A 79 1.03 18.44 6.09
N GLU A 80 0.50 18.75 6.60
CA GLU A 80 0.13 19.77 6.96
C GLU A 80 0.13 19.96 7.86
#